data_705e95f866caaed5ba557b796d5ebfd0
#
_entry.id   705e95f866caaed5ba557b796d5ebfd0
#
_cell.length_a   1.000
_cell.length_b   1.000
_cell.length_c   1.000
_cell.angle_alpha   90.00
_cell.angle_beta   90.00
_cell.angle_gamma   90.00
#
_symmetry.space_group_name_H-M   'P 1'
#
loop_
_entity.id
_entity.type
_entity.pdbx_description
1 polymer ?
#
loop_
_entity_poly.entity_id
_entity_poly.type
_entity_poly.pdbx_seq_one_letter_code
_entity_poly.pdbx_strand_id
1 'polypeptide(L)'
;MIRAVMLIRSGGRVPRAVSLADELKHMACVSDAYAVFGRFDVVAFFQGDDVRQVFEAVSKATKLAGIMSTETLVEGQRDKDPDDYGRGPFS
;
A
#
# COMPACT_ATOMS: atom_id res chain seq x y z
N MET A 1 -12.66 -8.50 -3.91
CA MET A 1 -11.93 -7.34 -3.39
C MET A 1 -10.44 -7.61 -3.44
N ILE A 2 -9.69 -6.66 -3.95
CA ILE A 2 -8.23 -6.72 -4.01
C ILE A 2 -7.68 -5.74 -3.00
N ARG A 3 -6.68 -6.18 -2.24
CA ARG A 3 -6.04 -5.33 -1.24
C ARG A 3 -4.56 -5.23 -1.54
N ALA A 4 -3.99 -4.10 -1.15
CA ALA A 4 -2.56 -3.89 -1.30
C ALA A 4 -2.05 -3.07 -0.13
N VAL A 5 -0.78 -3.20 0.16
CA VAL A 5 -0.12 -2.37 1.15
C VAL A 5 1.08 -1.72 0.48
N MET A 6 1.23 -0.42 0.72
CA MET A 6 2.35 0.34 0.19
C MET A 6 3.22 0.80 1.36
N LEU A 7 4.49 0.47 1.29
CA LEU A 7 5.47 0.91 2.26
C LEU A 7 6.23 2.07 1.63
N ILE A 8 6.24 3.20 2.31
CA ILE A 8 6.73 4.44 1.74
C ILE A 8 7.90 4.97 2.55
N ARG A 9 8.96 5.33 1.84
CA ARG A 9 10.06 6.04 2.44
C ARG A 9 9.99 7.49 1.97
N SER A 10 9.89 8.41 2.90
CA SER A 10 9.93 9.83 2.61
C SER A 10 11.26 10.38 3.05
N GLY A 11 11.69 11.48 2.44
CA GLY A 11 12.95 12.11 2.82
C GLY A 11 12.81 13.10 3.95
N GLY A 12 11.63 13.18 4.55
CA GLY A 12 11.34 14.20 5.52
C GLY A 12 11.47 13.75 6.95
N ARG A 13 11.14 14.66 7.83
CA ARG A 13 11.11 14.40 9.27
C ARG A 13 9.77 13.76 9.63
N VAL A 14 9.65 13.36 10.89
CA VAL A 14 8.43 12.74 11.39
C VAL A 14 7.17 13.55 11.07
N PRO A 15 7.14 14.89 11.26
CA PRO A 15 5.96 15.67 10.88
C PRO A 15 5.59 15.53 9.41
N ARG A 16 6.59 15.38 8.54
CA ARG A 16 6.31 15.18 7.11
C ARG A 16 5.66 13.82 6.86
N ALA A 17 6.11 12.79 7.56
CA ALA A 17 5.52 11.46 7.43
C ALA A 17 4.06 11.46 7.87
N VAL A 18 3.76 12.13 8.97
CA VAL A 18 2.38 12.25 9.46
C VAL A 18 1.51 12.99 8.46
N SER A 19 2.03 14.08 7.91
CA SER A 19 1.31 14.88 6.92
C SER A 19 1.03 14.06 5.66
N LEU A 20 2.01 13.30 5.21
CA LEU A 20 1.86 12.44 4.04
C LEU A 20 0.82 11.36 4.27
N ALA A 21 0.85 10.74 5.44
CA ALA A 21 -0.15 9.73 5.79
C ALA A 21 -1.55 10.33 5.75
N ASP A 22 -1.70 11.56 6.24
CA ASP A 22 -2.98 12.23 6.23
C ASP A 22 -3.46 12.51 4.81
N GLU A 23 -2.56 12.94 3.94
CA GLU A 23 -2.91 13.13 2.52
C GLU A 23 -3.38 11.82 1.90
N LEU A 24 -2.68 10.73 2.18
CA LEU A 24 -3.02 9.43 1.63
C LEU A 24 -4.39 8.96 2.08
N LYS A 25 -4.76 9.20 3.32
CA LYS A 25 -6.06 8.78 3.84
C LYS A 25 -7.23 9.35 3.04
N HIS A 26 -7.03 10.49 2.41
CA HIS A 26 -8.09 11.15 1.67
C HIS A 26 -8.16 10.75 0.21
N MET A 27 -7.29 9.86 -0.23
CA MET A 27 -7.28 9.40 -1.61
C MET A 27 -8.24 8.26 -1.83
N ALA A 28 -8.76 8.18 -3.06
CA ALA A 28 -9.64 7.07 -3.43
C ALA A 28 -8.93 5.74 -3.28
N CYS A 29 -9.65 4.73 -2.84
CA CYS A 29 -9.16 3.36 -2.66
C CYS A 29 -8.18 3.19 -1.50
N VAL A 30 -7.87 4.24 -0.76
CA VAL A 30 -7.05 4.11 0.44
C VAL A 30 -7.96 3.85 1.61
N SER A 31 -7.79 2.71 2.26
CA SER A 31 -8.60 2.35 3.42
C SER A 31 -7.99 2.85 4.73
N ASP A 32 -6.68 2.99 4.77
CA ASP A 32 -6.00 3.54 5.93
C ASP A 32 -4.58 3.92 5.56
N ALA A 33 -3.97 4.79 6.36
CA ALA A 33 -2.58 5.17 6.21
C ALA A 33 -2.10 5.80 7.50
N TYR A 34 -0.84 5.52 7.88
CA TYR A 34 -0.28 6.11 9.08
C TYR A 34 1.24 6.09 9.03
N ALA A 35 1.83 6.96 9.82
CA ALA A 35 3.28 7.03 9.95
C ALA A 35 3.78 5.87 10.80
N VAL A 36 4.97 5.38 10.44
CA VAL A 36 5.60 4.28 11.15
C VAL A 36 7.07 4.63 11.37
N PHE A 37 7.73 3.87 12.21
CA PHE A 37 9.16 4.00 12.43
C PHE A 37 9.88 2.77 11.93
N GLY A 38 11.08 2.95 11.38
CA GLY A 38 11.90 1.85 10.90
C GLY A 38 12.42 2.14 9.51
N ARG A 39 12.45 1.10 8.68
CA ARG A 39 12.96 1.23 7.32
C ARG A 39 12.08 2.13 6.44
N PHE A 40 10.82 2.20 6.76
CA PHE A 40 9.86 3.00 6.03
C PHE A 40 9.24 4.01 6.98
N ASP A 41 8.67 5.04 6.41
CA ASP A 41 8.13 6.16 7.19
C ASP A 41 6.61 6.16 7.22
N VAL A 42 5.98 5.60 6.21
CA VAL A 42 4.52 5.58 6.11
C VAL A 42 4.09 4.23 5.54
N VAL A 43 2.96 3.75 6.04
CA VAL A 43 2.30 2.59 5.45
C VAL A 43 0.90 3.01 5.02
N ALA A 44 0.50 2.60 3.83
CA ALA A 44 -0.83 2.88 3.30
C ALA A 44 -1.48 1.58 2.85
N PHE A 45 -2.76 1.45 3.15
CA PHE A 45 -3.54 0.28 2.78
C PHE A 45 -4.54 0.66 1.70
N PHE A 46 -4.57 -0.13 0.65
CA PHE A 46 -5.45 0.09 -0.49
C PHE A 46 -6.42 -1.06 -0.63
N GLN A 47 -7.59 -0.76 -1.13
CA GLN A 47 -8.54 -1.80 -1.50
C GLN A 47 -9.42 -1.30 -2.63
N GLY A 48 -9.82 -2.21 -3.48
CA GLY A 48 -10.68 -1.91 -4.61
C GLY A 48 -11.34 -3.15 -5.13
N ASP A 49 -12.22 -2.98 -6.10
CA ASP A 49 -12.99 -4.09 -6.64
C ASP A 49 -12.16 -4.97 -7.56
N ASP A 50 -11.18 -4.40 -8.23
CA ASP A 50 -10.31 -5.14 -9.12
C ASP A 50 -8.89 -4.58 -9.08
N VAL A 51 -7.97 -5.33 -9.69
CA VAL A 51 -6.55 -4.99 -9.70
C VAL A 51 -6.29 -3.64 -10.35
N ARG A 52 -7.02 -3.35 -11.42
CA ARG A 52 -6.84 -2.10 -12.15
C ARG A 52 -7.12 -0.89 -11.28
N GLN A 53 -8.20 -0.96 -10.52
CA GLN A 53 -8.60 0.12 -9.64
C GLN A 53 -7.54 0.37 -8.57
N VAL A 54 -7.03 -0.71 -7.99
CA VAL A 54 -6.00 -0.61 -6.97
C VAL A 54 -4.71 -0.07 -7.56
N PHE A 55 -4.30 -0.53 -8.72
CA PHE A 55 -3.07 -0.06 -9.36
C PHE A 55 -3.14 1.41 -9.75
N GLU A 56 -4.30 1.88 -10.18
CA GLU A 56 -4.45 3.30 -10.46
C GLU A 56 -4.28 4.15 -9.21
N ALA A 57 -4.84 3.70 -8.11
CA ALA A 57 -4.70 4.40 -6.84
C ALA A 57 -3.25 4.40 -6.36
N VAL A 58 -2.58 3.25 -6.45
CA VAL A 58 -1.18 3.14 -6.08
C VAL A 58 -0.32 4.07 -6.94
N SER A 59 -0.57 4.09 -8.24
CA SER A 59 0.18 4.94 -9.15
C SER A 59 0.04 6.42 -8.78
N LYS A 60 -1.16 6.85 -8.44
CA LYS A 60 -1.38 8.23 -8.02
C LYS A 60 -0.66 8.53 -6.72
N ALA A 61 -0.67 7.58 -5.79
CA ALA A 61 -0.01 7.76 -4.51
C ALA A 61 1.49 7.94 -4.65
N THR A 62 2.12 7.23 -5.59
CA THR A 62 3.56 7.34 -5.80
C THR A 62 3.99 8.71 -6.30
N LYS A 63 3.06 9.51 -6.79
CA LYS A 63 3.36 10.82 -7.33
C LYS A 63 3.25 11.95 -6.31
N LEU A 64 2.90 11.63 -5.09
CA LEU A 64 2.83 12.66 -4.05
C LEU A 64 4.22 13.18 -3.72
N ALA A 65 4.26 14.47 -3.41
CA ALA A 65 5.53 15.13 -3.10
C ALA A 65 6.14 14.55 -1.82
N GLY A 66 7.45 14.45 -1.82
CA GLY A 66 8.17 13.98 -0.64
C GLY A 66 8.41 12.49 -0.59
N ILE A 67 7.90 11.75 -1.54
CA ILE A 67 8.13 10.30 -1.59
C ILE A 67 9.46 10.04 -2.29
N MET A 68 10.35 9.32 -1.60
CA MET A 68 11.64 8.93 -2.15
C MET A 68 11.57 7.57 -2.81
N SER A 69 10.91 6.63 -2.18
CA SER A 69 10.77 5.29 -2.73
C SER A 69 9.55 4.61 -2.13
N THR A 70 9.02 3.65 -2.85
CA THR A 70 7.87 2.89 -2.39
C THR A 70 8.09 1.42 -2.69
N GLU A 71 7.45 0.58 -1.89
CA GLU A 71 7.38 -0.84 -2.13
C GLU A 71 5.93 -1.25 -1.94
N THR A 72 5.34 -1.86 -2.95
CA THR A 72 3.93 -2.22 -2.91
C THR A 72 3.77 -3.73 -2.98
N LEU A 73 3.02 -4.26 -2.03
CA LEU A 73 2.70 -5.67 -1.97
C LEU A 73 1.21 -5.82 -2.23
N VAL A 74 0.87 -6.54 -3.28
CA VAL A 74 -0.53 -6.75 -3.64
C VAL A 74 -0.96 -8.12 -3.15
N GLU A 75 -2.07 -8.16 -2.45
CA GLU A 75 -2.62 -9.41 -1.96
C GLU A 75 -3.09 -10.25 -3.13
N GLY A 76 -2.72 -11.51 -3.13
CA GLY A 76 -3.17 -12.44 -4.14
C GLY A 76 -4.63 -12.77 -3.97
N GLN A 77 -5.23 -13.31 -5.02
CA GLN A 77 -6.61 -13.72 -4.99
C GLN A 77 -6.81 -14.86 -4.01
N ARG A 78 -7.83 -14.77 -3.19
CA ARG A 78 -8.05 -15.71 -2.12
C ARG A 78 -9.28 -16.58 -2.30
N ASP A 79 -9.81 -16.64 -3.49
CA ASP A 79 -10.97 -17.46 -3.81
C ASP A 79 -10.57 -18.87 -4.26
N LYS A 80 -9.31 -19.21 -4.06
CA LYS A 80 -8.82 -20.52 -4.44
C LYS A 80 -9.04 -21.53 -3.35
N ASP A 81 -9.05 -22.79 -3.78
CA ASP A 81 -9.09 -23.93 -2.90
C ASP A 81 -7.88 -23.90 -1.96
N PRO A 82 -8.04 -24.22 -0.68
CA PRO A 82 -6.90 -24.28 0.23
C PRO A 82 -5.77 -25.19 -0.25
N ASP A 83 -6.10 -26.24 -1.00
CA ASP A 83 -5.07 -27.13 -1.53
C ASP A 83 -4.17 -26.46 -2.53
N ASP A 84 -4.69 -25.49 -3.26
CA ASP A 84 -3.87 -24.74 -4.22
C ASP A 84 -2.79 -23.95 -3.51
N TYR A 85 -3.07 -23.43 -2.35
CA TYR A 85 -2.08 -22.71 -1.59
C TYR A 85 -1.03 -23.65 -1.02
N GLY A 86 -1.45 -24.82 -0.62
CA GLY A 86 -0.54 -25.81 -0.09
C GLY A 86 0.43 -26.34 -1.13
N ARG A 87 0.14 -26.16 -2.39
CA ARG A 87 1.00 -26.63 -3.49
C ARG A 87 1.91 -25.56 -4.01
N GLY A 88 1.88 -24.40 -3.42
CA GLY A 88 2.76 -23.33 -3.86
C GLY A 88 4.18 -23.60 -3.43
N PRO A 89 5.11 -22.69 -3.81
CA PRO A 89 6.51 -22.86 -3.49
C PRO A 89 6.81 -22.84 -2.00
N PHE A 90 5.84 -22.49 -1.19
CA PHE A 90 6.01 -22.42 0.26
C PHE A 90 5.45 -23.62 0.99
N SER A 91 4.92 -24.57 0.26
CA SER A 91 4.37 -25.76 0.87
C SER A 91 5.42 -26.83 1.03
#